data_4bb0f4233b0d78ef1861c4f96ae4058d
#
_entry.id   4bb0f4233b0d78ef1861c4f96ae4058d
#
_cell.length_a   1.000
_cell.length_b   1.000
_cell.length_c   1.000
_cell.angle_alpha   90.00
_cell.angle_beta   90.00
_cell.angle_gamma   90.00
#
_symmetry.space_group_name_H-M   'P 1'
#
loop_
_entity.id
_entity.type
_entity.pdbx_description
1 polymer ?
#
loop_
_entity_poly.entity_id
_entity_poly.type
_entity_poly.pdbx_seq_one_letter_code
_entity_poly.pdbx_strand_id
1 'polypeptide(L)'
;YALHLFSFFLNSDRYVKGTLDISGPGAFEVFVNDKPVGASSELVMEPRRYQVVVKYLTAETDTCPPSLKATFKSEAEAKVVASLNPEKRYTLLNILEGKDFQGVSVSPNGKYALVKYVNRFPESKSESYGQLMDAATGRVLLQDGGFLTTAKWMPKSNRLYYTRTGLDGTELVTVDPSTYQQTVLVPNLPKGRFVFTPDESTLLYTVEEEGPKEGTDLIRVLEPADRIPGFRDRSFIWRYDLKTGLYEQLTFGHTDTYINDISADSRYLLFSTSDRVY
;
A
#
# COMPACT_ATOMS: atom_id res chain seq x y z
N TYR A 1 45.81 -18.44 4.22
CA TYR A 1 44.38 -18.76 4.14
C TYR A 1 43.79 -18.27 2.82
N ALA A 2 43.01 -19.13 2.16
CA ALA A 2 42.26 -18.76 0.96
C ALA A 2 40.78 -18.57 1.31
N LEU A 3 40.16 -17.48 0.83
CA LEU A 3 38.74 -17.22 0.94
C LEU A 3 38.02 -17.73 -0.30
N HIS A 4 37.05 -18.61 -0.11
CA HIS A 4 36.18 -19.12 -1.15
C HIS A 4 34.78 -18.58 -0.99
N LEU A 5 34.10 -18.27 -2.11
CA LEU A 5 32.73 -17.85 -2.16
C LEU A 5 31.91 -18.86 -2.96
N PHE A 6 30.92 -19.45 -2.34
CA PHE A 6 29.95 -20.31 -2.99
C PHE A 6 28.62 -19.57 -3.07
N SER A 7 28.03 -19.53 -4.22
CA SER A 7 26.71 -18.91 -4.40
C SER A 7 25.78 -19.86 -5.12
N PHE A 8 24.57 -19.97 -4.60
CA PHE A 8 23.48 -20.69 -5.23
C PHE A 8 22.15 -19.98 -4.93
N PHE A 9 21.09 -20.43 -5.57
CA PHE A 9 19.79 -19.82 -5.44
C PHE A 9 18.77 -20.85 -4.99
N LEU A 10 17.89 -20.43 -4.06
CA LEU A 10 16.68 -21.13 -3.67
C LEU A 10 15.50 -20.45 -4.32
N ASN A 11 14.75 -21.17 -5.14
CA ASN A 11 13.54 -20.68 -5.79
C ASN A 11 12.33 -21.29 -5.10
N SER A 12 11.46 -20.46 -4.53
CA SER A 12 10.17 -20.89 -4.04
C SER A 12 9.06 -20.39 -4.96
N ASP A 13 8.07 -21.24 -5.23
CA ASP A 13 6.90 -20.91 -6.02
C ASP A 13 5.70 -20.47 -5.15
N ARG A 14 5.86 -20.53 -3.83
CA ARG A 14 4.82 -20.17 -2.84
C ARG A 14 5.44 -19.72 -1.53
N TYR A 15 4.63 -19.26 -0.61
CA TYR A 15 5.05 -19.00 0.78
C TYR A 15 5.38 -20.32 1.46
N VAL A 16 6.58 -20.38 2.01
CA VAL A 16 7.11 -21.57 2.64
C VAL A 16 7.90 -21.19 3.88
N LYS A 17 7.67 -21.92 4.95
CA LYS A 17 8.49 -21.90 6.16
C LYS A 17 9.34 -23.18 6.18
N GLY A 18 10.64 -23.03 6.42
CA GLY A 18 11.53 -24.18 6.46
C GLY A 18 12.88 -23.84 7.03
N THR A 19 13.72 -24.85 7.22
CA THR A 19 15.07 -24.71 7.76
C THR A 19 16.11 -24.93 6.66
N LEU A 20 17.01 -23.97 6.51
CA LEU A 20 18.20 -24.09 5.68
C LEU A 20 19.35 -24.57 6.59
N ASP A 21 19.84 -25.77 6.32
CA ASP A 21 21.00 -26.35 6.98
C ASP A 21 22.19 -26.34 6.01
N ILE A 22 23.28 -25.67 6.41
CA ILE A 22 24.57 -25.69 5.71
C ILE A 22 25.57 -26.42 6.57
N SER A 23 26.25 -27.39 6.00
CA SER A 23 27.29 -28.14 6.69
C SER A 23 28.51 -28.32 5.78
N GLY A 24 29.69 -28.30 6.40
CA GLY A 24 30.98 -28.47 5.75
C GLY A 24 32.12 -28.47 6.75
N PRO A 25 33.33 -28.86 6.33
CA PRO A 25 34.50 -28.78 7.17
C PRO A 25 35.00 -27.34 7.32
N GLY A 26 35.50 -26.97 8.48
CA GLY A 26 36.12 -25.67 8.74
C GLY A 26 35.13 -24.56 9.12
N ALA A 27 35.62 -23.32 9.09
CA ALA A 27 34.83 -22.15 9.44
C ALA A 27 34.17 -21.51 8.21
N PHE A 28 32.88 -21.22 8.28
CA PHE A 28 32.13 -20.56 7.21
C PHE A 28 31.07 -19.61 7.76
N GLU A 29 30.69 -18.64 6.95
CA GLU A 29 29.60 -17.71 7.21
C GLU A 29 28.56 -17.86 6.08
N VAL A 30 27.28 -17.78 6.44
CA VAL A 30 26.16 -17.92 5.50
C VAL A 30 25.39 -16.61 5.41
N PHE A 31 25.07 -16.20 4.20
CA PHE A 31 24.25 -15.03 3.90
C PHE A 31 23.07 -15.42 3.01
N VAL A 32 21.90 -14.91 3.31
CA VAL A 32 20.70 -15.04 2.48
C VAL A 32 20.24 -13.63 2.11
N ASN A 33 20.25 -13.31 0.79
CA ASN A 33 19.99 -11.95 0.29
C ASN A 33 20.78 -10.89 1.07
N ASP A 34 22.11 -11.09 1.17
CA ASP A 34 23.06 -10.22 1.86
C ASP A 34 22.90 -10.11 3.40
N LYS A 35 21.94 -10.81 3.98
CA LYS A 35 21.76 -10.85 5.44
C LYS A 35 22.49 -12.07 6.04
N PRO A 36 23.32 -11.90 7.09
CA PRO A 36 23.97 -13.02 7.73
C PRO A 36 22.91 -13.89 8.44
N VAL A 37 23.07 -15.20 8.30
CA VAL A 37 22.23 -16.22 8.95
C VAL A 37 23.11 -17.30 9.57
N GLY A 38 22.58 -18.07 10.52
CA GLY A 38 23.31 -19.22 11.10
C GLY A 38 23.46 -20.37 10.10
N ALA A 39 24.38 -21.31 10.44
CA ALA A 39 24.58 -22.53 9.66
C ALA A 39 23.30 -23.40 9.56
N SER A 40 22.43 -23.31 10.56
CA SER A 40 21.07 -23.84 10.56
C SER A 40 20.12 -22.71 10.90
N SER A 41 19.30 -22.29 9.98
CA SER A 41 18.43 -21.13 10.13
C SER A 41 17.04 -21.38 9.57
N GLU A 42 16.03 -20.98 10.34
CA GLU A 42 14.67 -20.95 9.87
C GLU A 42 14.47 -19.78 8.90
N LEU A 43 13.93 -20.07 7.72
CA LEU A 43 13.64 -19.09 6.69
C LEU A 43 12.15 -19.09 6.40
N VAL A 44 11.56 -17.89 6.36
CA VAL A 44 10.23 -17.64 5.79
C VAL A 44 10.43 -17.12 4.38
N MET A 45 10.13 -17.94 3.40
CA MET A 45 10.31 -17.64 1.99
C MET A 45 8.99 -17.24 1.35
N GLU A 46 9.00 -16.10 0.68
CA GLU A 46 7.94 -15.66 -0.24
C GLU A 46 8.14 -16.33 -1.63
N PRO A 47 7.12 -16.32 -2.54
CA PRO A 47 7.28 -16.83 -3.90
C PRO A 47 8.27 -15.98 -4.71
N ARG A 48 9.53 -16.17 -4.43
CA ARG A 48 10.65 -15.49 -5.09
C ARG A 48 11.93 -16.29 -4.98
N ARG A 49 12.95 -15.73 -5.56
CA ARG A 49 14.31 -16.26 -5.53
C ARG A 49 15.11 -15.67 -4.37
N TYR A 50 15.85 -16.51 -3.68
CA TYR A 50 16.77 -16.15 -2.61
C TYR A 50 18.18 -16.51 -3.02
N GLN A 51 19.11 -15.56 -2.96
CA GLN A 51 20.52 -15.84 -3.14
C GLN A 51 21.11 -16.29 -1.81
N VAL A 52 21.76 -17.44 -1.82
CA VAL A 52 22.56 -17.93 -0.68
C VAL A 52 24.02 -17.80 -1.07
N VAL A 53 24.78 -17.13 -0.21
CA VAL A 53 26.24 -16.98 -0.34
C VAL A 53 26.88 -17.58 0.90
N VAL A 54 27.83 -18.48 0.70
CA VAL A 54 28.63 -19.06 1.77
C VAL A 54 30.07 -18.60 1.59
N LYS A 55 30.60 -17.89 2.58
CA LYS A 55 32.03 -17.53 2.67
C LYS A 55 32.73 -18.59 3.46
N TYR A 56 33.79 -19.17 2.91
CA TYR A 56 34.50 -20.29 3.48
C TYR A 56 36.01 -20.03 3.48
N LEU A 57 36.67 -20.31 4.62
CA LEU A 57 38.08 -20.16 4.77
C LEU A 57 38.77 -21.54 4.77
N THR A 58 39.78 -21.70 3.91
CA THR A 58 40.66 -22.87 3.92
C THR A 58 42.08 -22.49 4.27
N ALA A 59 42.81 -23.43 4.86
CA ALA A 59 44.26 -23.27 4.97
C ALA A 59 44.91 -23.44 3.59
N GLU A 60 45.96 -22.71 3.31
CA GLU A 60 46.69 -22.78 2.03
C GLU A 60 47.27 -24.18 1.74
N THR A 61 47.41 -25.01 2.78
CA THR A 61 47.88 -26.38 2.69
C THR A 61 46.81 -27.40 2.29
N ASP A 62 45.54 -26.98 2.25
CA ASP A 62 44.44 -27.87 1.86
C ASP A 62 44.43 -28.09 0.35
N THR A 63 44.75 -29.31 -0.04
CA THR A 63 44.79 -29.73 -1.47
C THR A 63 43.44 -30.16 -2.01
N CYS A 64 42.43 -30.37 -1.17
CA CYS A 64 41.06 -30.71 -1.58
C CYS A 64 40.15 -29.49 -1.63
N PRO A 65 39.35 -29.33 -2.67
CA PRO A 65 38.33 -28.27 -2.69
C PRO A 65 37.33 -28.50 -1.53
N PRO A 66 36.91 -27.44 -0.85
CA PRO A 66 35.93 -27.56 0.22
C PRO A 66 34.59 -28.13 -0.27
N SER A 67 34.09 -29.13 0.45
CA SER A 67 32.80 -29.75 0.17
C SER A 67 31.75 -29.19 1.13
N LEU A 68 30.81 -28.45 0.61
CA LEU A 68 29.65 -27.92 1.35
C LEU A 68 28.39 -28.67 0.97
N LYS A 69 27.57 -28.99 1.95
CA LYS A 69 26.24 -29.57 1.77
C LYS A 69 25.21 -28.58 2.26
N ALA A 70 24.28 -28.24 1.37
CA ALA A 70 23.10 -27.43 1.70
C ALA A 70 21.85 -28.30 1.63
N THR A 71 21.02 -28.23 2.66
CA THR A 71 19.74 -28.95 2.72
C THR A 71 18.67 -27.97 3.17
N PHE A 72 17.54 -27.94 2.47
CA PHE A 72 16.37 -27.19 2.86
C PHE A 72 15.25 -28.17 3.21
N LYS A 73 14.69 -28.03 4.42
CA LYS A 73 13.57 -28.82 4.91
C LYS A 73 12.40 -27.91 5.19
N SER A 74 11.23 -28.20 4.60
CA SER A 74 9.97 -27.49 4.86
C SER A 74 8.93 -28.42 5.48
N GLU A 75 8.03 -27.86 6.27
CA GLU A 75 6.90 -28.59 6.88
C GLU A 75 5.77 -28.89 5.89
N ALA A 76 5.73 -28.15 4.76
CA ALA A 76 4.72 -28.32 3.73
C ALA A 76 5.30 -29.03 2.50
N GLU A 77 4.46 -29.63 1.67
CA GLU A 77 4.80 -30.17 0.35
C GLU A 77 5.26 -29.08 -0.65
N ALA A 78 5.91 -28.04 -0.15
CA ALA A 78 6.38 -26.94 -0.94
C ALA A 78 7.67 -27.32 -1.66
N LYS A 79 7.68 -27.16 -2.95
CA LYS A 79 8.84 -27.44 -3.79
C LYS A 79 9.78 -26.24 -3.81
N VAL A 80 10.80 -26.25 -2.94
CA VAL A 80 11.90 -25.31 -3.06
C VAL A 80 12.98 -25.95 -3.94
N VAL A 81 13.35 -25.27 -5.02
CA VAL A 81 14.30 -25.76 -6.01
C VAL A 81 15.61 -24.99 -5.90
N ALA A 82 16.70 -25.70 -5.64
CA ALA A 82 18.05 -25.12 -5.70
C ALA A 82 18.50 -24.99 -7.17
N SER A 83 19.18 -23.89 -7.48
CA SER A 83 19.70 -23.61 -8.84
C SER A 83 21.02 -22.85 -8.74
N LEU A 84 21.96 -23.20 -9.60
CA LEU A 84 23.18 -22.43 -9.84
C LEU A 84 23.01 -21.36 -10.93
N ASN A 85 21.91 -21.45 -11.71
CA ASN A 85 21.64 -20.51 -12.79
C ASN A 85 21.18 -19.15 -12.20
N PRO A 86 21.86 -18.04 -12.52
CA PRO A 86 21.44 -16.70 -12.10
C PRO A 86 20.17 -16.19 -12.78
N GLU A 87 19.73 -16.77 -13.89
CA GLU A 87 18.52 -16.35 -14.60
C GLU A 87 17.25 -16.65 -13.80
N LYS A 88 16.43 -15.63 -13.62
CA LYS A 88 15.14 -15.75 -12.94
C LYS A 88 14.05 -16.12 -13.94
N ARG A 89 13.39 -17.25 -13.71
CA ARG A 89 12.15 -17.61 -14.43
C ARG A 89 10.95 -17.23 -13.57
N TYR A 90 10.05 -16.43 -14.13
CA TYR A 90 8.77 -16.13 -13.47
C TYR A 90 7.78 -17.27 -13.74
N THR A 91 7.11 -17.68 -12.72
CA THR A 91 5.98 -18.63 -12.76
C THR A 91 4.67 -17.88 -12.54
N LEU A 92 3.54 -18.50 -12.86
CA LEU A 92 2.23 -17.94 -12.58
C LEU A 92 2.06 -17.57 -11.10
N LEU A 93 2.59 -18.40 -10.19
CA LEU A 93 2.53 -18.13 -8.75
C LEU A 93 3.31 -16.88 -8.34
N ASN A 94 4.41 -16.55 -9.02
CA ASN A 94 5.13 -15.30 -8.74
C ASN A 94 4.34 -14.04 -9.12
N ILE A 95 3.29 -14.20 -9.95
CA ILE A 95 2.37 -13.11 -10.31
C ILE A 95 1.20 -13.04 -9.31
N LEU A 96 0.71 -14.19 -8.88
CA LEU A 96 -0.49 -14.29 -8.02
C LEU A 96 -0.17 -14.09 -6.54
N GLU A 97 1.02 -14.46 -6.11
CA GLU A 97 1.45 -14.45 -4.71
C GLU A 97 2.74 -13.62 -4.55
N GLY A 98 2.98 -13.15 -3.33
CA GLY A 98 4.17 -12.36 -3.01
C GLY A 98 3.85 -10.90 -2.72
N LYS A 99 4.90 -10.11 -2.67
CA LYS A 99 4.82 -8.67 -2.38
C LYS A 99 4.49 -7.90 -3.66
N ASP A 100 3.38 -7.20 -3.62
CA ASP A 100 2.87 -6.39 -4.73
C ASP A 100 2.92 -4.89 -4.35
N PHE A 101 3.48 -4.09 -5.26
CA PHE A 101 3.59 -2.65 -5.10
C PHE A 101 2.27 -1.99 -5.52
N GLN A 102 1.66 -1.21 -4.62
CA GLN A 102 0.38 -0.54 -4.86
C GLN A 102 0.53 0.93 -5.28
N GLY A 103 1.61 1.57 -4.86
CA GLY A 103 1.85 2.95 -5.25
C GLY A 103 2.79 3.70 -4.30
N VAL A 104 3.21 4.84 -4.77
CA VAL A 104 4.03 5.78 -4.02
C VAL A 104 3.45 7.18 -4.12
N SER A 105 3.51 7.93 -3.03
CA SER A 105 3.23 9.36 -3.00
C SER A 105 4.31 10.08 -2.19
N VAL A 106 4.65 11.28 -2.59
CA VAL A 106 5.72 12.08 -1.97
C VAL A 106 5.11 13.27 -1.26
N SER A 107 5.67 13.64 -0.12
CA SER A 107 5.27 14.86 0.60
C SER A 107 5.50 16.11 -0.26
N PRO A 108 4.71 17.18 -0.08
CA PRO A 108 4.85 18.41 -0.87
C PRO A 108 6.28 18.99 -0.91
N ASN A 109 7.04 18.85 0.17
CA ASN A 109 8.44 19.32 0.23
C ASN A 109 9.46 18.30 -0.29
N GLY A 110 9.02 17.13 -0.78
CA GLY A 110 9.91 16.10 -1.32
C GLY A 110 10.74 15.31 -0.29
N LYS A 111 10.57 15.57 1.01
CA LYS A 111 11.41 14.96 2.05
C LYS A 111 11.00 13.51 2.40
N TYR A 112 9.72 13.21 2.32
CA TYR A 112 9.17 11.92 2.70
C TYR A 112 8.43 11.27 1.54
N ALA A 113 8.49 9.94 1.48
CA ALA A 113 7.69 9.12 0.57
C ALA A 113 6.82 8.16 1.38
N LEU A 114 5.55 8.03 1.00
CA LEU A 114 4.65 6.99 1.47
C LEU A 114 4.51 5.95 0.37
N VAL A 115 4.99 4.74 0.66
CA VAL A 115 4.95 3.60 -0.27
C VAL A 115 3.97 2.57 0.26
N LYS A 116 3.06 2.09 -0.58
CA LYS A 116 2.04 1.11 -0.20
C LYS A 116 2.27 -0.22 -0.88
N TYR A 117 2.06 -1.28 -0.14
CA TYR A 117 2.24 -2.66 -0.57
C TYR A 117 1.08 -3.54 -0.16
N VAL A 118 0.92 -4.62 -0.89
CA VAL A 118 0.08 -5.77 -0.50
C VAL A 118 0.93 -7.03 -0.55
N ASN A 119 0.95 -7.78 0.52
CA ASN A 119 1.44 -9.16 0.51
C ASN A 119 0.29 -10.09 0.16
N ARG A 120 0.44 -10.85 -0.90
CA ARG A 120 -0.53 -11.87 -1.32
C ARG A 120 -0.03 -13.23 -0.87
N PHE A 121 -0.85 -13.91 -0.11
CA PHE A 121 -0.58 -15.23 0.45
C PHE A 121 -1.39 -16.31 -0.29
N PRO A 122 -1.03 -17.59 -0.15
CA PRO A 122 -1.88 -18.70 -0.56
C PRO A 122 -3.32 -18.56 -0.03
N GLU A 123 -4.26 -19.25 -0.69
CA GLU A 123 -5.69 -19.24 -0.32
C GLU A 123 -6.36 -17.85 -0.44
N SER A 124 -5.87 -17.00 -1.35
CA SER A 124 -6.41 -15.66 -1.61
C SER A 124 -6.36 -14.71 -0.39
N LYS A 125 -5.55 -15.00 0.58
CA LYS A 125 -5.30 -14.09 1.71
C LYS A 125 -4.39 -12.94 1.28
N SER A 126 -4.61 -11.75 1.83
CA SER A 126 -3.74 -10.60 1.58
C SER A 126 -3.64 -9.69 2.79
N GLU A 127 -2.49 -9.06 2.95
CA GLU A 127 -2.23 -8.06 3.98
C GLU A 127 -1.66 -6.79 3.34
N SER A 128 -2.34 -5.67 3.56
CA SER A 128 -1.87 -4.36 3.11
C SER A 128 -1.04 -3.68 4.19
N TYR A 129 0.01 -2.98 3.79
CA TYR A 129 0.79 -2.13 4.68
C TYR A 129 1.39 -0.94 3.95
N GLY A 130 1.69 0.11 4.71
CA GLY A 130 2.38 1.28 4.23
C GLY A 130 3.77 1.42 4.86
N GLN A 131 4.70 2.00 4.12
CA GLN A 131 6.02 2.41 4.59
C GLN A 131 6.18 3.90 4.39
N LEU A 132 6.42 4.62 5.48
CA LEU A 132 6.90 5.99 5.44
C LEU A 132 8.41 5.95 5.34
N MET A 133 8.96 6.61 4.34
CA MET A 133 10.39 6.57 4.03
C MET A 133 10.98 7.97 3.95
N ASP A 134 12.23 8.11 4.28
CA ASP A 134 13.05 9.26 3.90
C ASP A 134 13.31 9.18 2.39
N ALA A 135 12.88 10.19 1.64
CA ALA A 135 12.91 10.15 0.18
C ALA A 135 14.33 10.23 -0.39
N ALA A 136 15.26 10.87 0.32
CA ALA A 136 16.64 11.01 -0.13
C ALA A 136 17.47 9.75 0.08
N THR A 137 17.26 9.06 1.21
CA THR A 137 18.09 7.91 1.61
C THR A 137 17.43 6.57 1.33
N GLY A 138 16.11 6.55 1.09
CA GLY A 138 15.32 5.33 0.97
C GLY A 138 15.14 4.57 2.30
N ARG A 139 15.54 5.18 3.43
CA ARG A 139 15.41 4.55 4.74
C ARG A 139 13.95 4.50 5.18
N VAL A 140 13.47 3.33 5.57
CA VAL A 140 12.15 3.15 6.18
C VAL A 140 12.16 3.75 7.58
N LEU A 141 11.28 4.71 7.83
CA LEU A 141 11.09 5.42 9.10
C LEU A 141 10.01 4.77 9.94
N LEU A 142 8.91 4.38 9.30
CA LEU A 142 7.77 3.72 9.93
C LEU A 142 7.15 2.72 8.95
N GLN A 143 6.72 1.58 9.45
CA GLN A 143 5.93 0.60 8.70
C GLN A 143 4.71 0.22 9.53
N ASP A 144 3.54 0.26 8.90
CA ASP A 144 2.27 -0.02 9.57
C ASP A 144 1.25 -0.64 8.62
N GLY A 145 0.51 -1.64 9.10
CA GLY A 145 -0.61 -2.26 8.41
C GLY A 145 -1.96 -1.56 8.65
N GLY A 146 -1.99 -0.54 9.51
CA GLY A 146 -3.17 0.25 9.85
C GLY A 146 -3.29 1.54 9.04
N PHE A 147 -3.05 2.70 9.68
CA PHE A 147 -3.35 4.00 9.11
C PHE A 147 -2.52 4.34 7.85
N LEU A 148 -1.28 3.88 7.73
CA LEU A 148 -0.45 4.15 6.54
C LEU A 148 -1.03 3.54 5.26
N THR A 149 -1.88 2.53 5.34
CA THR A 149 -2.54 1.93 4.17
C THR A 149 -3.53 2.88 3.51
N THR A 150 -4.21 3.71 4.30
CA THR A 150 -5.23 4.66 3.86
C THR A 150 -4.73 6.10 3.83
N ALA A 151 -3.66 6.41 4.54
CA ALA A 151 -3.11 7.75 4.65
C ALA A 151 -2.79 8.40 3.29
N LYS A 152 -2.95 9.72 3.24
CA LYS A 152 -2.61 10.58 2.10
C LYS A 152 -1.85 11.79 2.62
N TRP A 153 -1.11 12.46 1.73
CA TRP A 153 -0.47 13.74 2.05
C TRP A 153 -1.48 14.88 2.03
N MET A 154 -1.37 15.77 2.98
CA MET A 154 -1.99 17.08 2.90
C MET A 154 -1.33 17.91 1.79
N PRO A 155 -2.07 18.82 1.13
CA PRO A 155 -1.56 19.53 -0.04
C PRO A 155 -0.34 20.41 0.20
N LYS A 156 -0.16 20.95 1.44
CA LYS A 156 0.84 21.98 1.74
C LYS A 156 1.70 21.68 2.96
N SER A 157 1.08 21.23 4.06
CA SER A 157 1.72 21.17 5.39
C SER A 157 2.70 20.01 5.58
N ASN A 158 2.92 19.17 4.58
CA ASN A 158 3.74 17.96 4.66
C ASN A 158 3.32 16.95 5.73
N ARG A 159 2.08 17.03 6.19
CA ARG A 159 1.48 16.08 7.12
C ARG A 159 0.75 14.99 6.35
N LEU A 160 0.68 13.81 6.94
CA LEU A 160 -0.24 12.78 6.50
C LEU A 160 -1.62 13.01 7.11
N TYR A 161 -2.66 12.58 6.41
CA TYR A 161 -4.00 12.50 6.99
C TYR A 161 -4.63 11.15 6.67
N TYR A 162 -5.52 10.72 7.55
CA TYR A 162 -6.34 9.54 7.37
C TYR A 162 -7.63 9.69 8.16
N THR A 163 -8.60 8.82 7.92
CA THR A 163 -9.84 8.77 8.69
C THR A 163 -9.89 7.50 9.53
N ARG A 164 -10.48 7.61 10.72
CA ARG A 164 -10.74 6.47 11.60
C ARG A 164 -12.13 6.60 12.26
N THR A 165 -12.66 5.49 12.75
CA THR A 165 -13.87 5.51 13.57
C THR A 165 -13.52 6.05 14.97
N GLY A 166 -14.17 7.12 15.37
CA GLY A 166 -14.10 7.72 16.70
C GLY A 166 -15.34 7.39 17.52
N LEU A 167 -15.48 8.04 18.70
CA LEU A 167 -16.62 7.83 19.60
C LEU A 167 -17.93 8.37 19.01
N ASP A 168 -17.87 9.56 18.40
CA ASP A 168 -19.05 10.29 17.92
C ASP A 168 -19.23 10.22 16.40
N GLY A 169 -18.38 9.49 15.71
CA GLY A 169 -18.40 9.38 14.23
C GLY A 169 -17.04 9.15 13.62
N THR A 170 -16.88 9.57 12.38
CA THR A 170 -15.60 9.48 11.69
C THR A 170 -14.70 10.65 12.07
N GLU A 171 -13.51 10.36 12.56
CA GLU A 171 -12.49 11.37 12.82
C GLU A 171 -11.56 11.54 11.62
N LEU A 172 -11.23 12.79 11.32
CA LEU A 172 -10.12 13.14 10.44
C LEU A 172 -8.88 13.40 11.29
N VAL A 173 -7.85 12.60 11.10
CA VAL A 173 -6.62 12.64 11.88
C VAL A 173 -5.46 13.06 11.00
N THR A 174 -4.62 13.96 11.48
CA THR A 174 -3.35 14.33 10.85
C THR A 174 -2.18 13.74 11.60
N VAL A 175 -1.11 13.39 10.90
CA VAL A 175 0.12 12.81 11.45
C VAL A 175 1.30 13.63 10.99
N ASP A 176 2.14 14.04 11.92
CA ASP A 176 3.43 14.65 11.62
C ASP A 176 4.44 13.54 11.29
N PRO A 177 5.03 13.51 10.07
CA PRO A 177 5.92 12.42 9.67
C PRO A 177 7.27 12.43 10.38
N SER A 178 7.63 13.52 11.08
CA SER A 178 8.90 13.64 11.81
C SER A 178 8.80 13.19 13.26
N THR A 179 7.67 13.42 13.90
CA THR A 179 7.43 13.11 15.32
C THR A 179 6.46 11.96 15.53
N TYR A 180 5.74 11.57 14.47
CA TYR A 180 4.64 10.60 14.48
C TYR A 180 3.45 11.03 15.36
N GLN A 181 3.43 12.28 15.77
CA GLN A 181 2.34 12.83 16.58
C GLN A 181 1.07 12.88 15.76
N GLN A 182 0.01 12.29 16.31
CA GLN A 182 -1.33 12.30 15.74
C GLN A 182 -2.17 13.41 16.40
N THR A 183 -2.93 14.13 15.56
CA THR A 183 -3.84 15.18 16.03
C THR A 183 -5.17 15.02 15.31
N VAL A 184 -6.27 14.96 16.07
CA VAL A 184 -7.61 14.97 15.49
C VAL A 184 -7.88 16.38 14.95
N LEU A 185 -8.06 16.48 13.64
CA LEU A 185 -8.36 17.74 12.95
C LEU A 185 -9.88 18.02 12.97
N VAL A 186 -10.68 16.97 12.72
CA VAL A 186 -12.15 17.04 12.77
C VAL A 186 -12.65 15.81 13.52
N PRO A 187 -13.35 15.97 14.66
CA PRO A 187 -13.79 14.84 15.49
C PRO A 187 -15.03 14.13 14.94
N ASN A 188 -15.83 14.82 14.14
CA ASN A 188 -17.03 14.27 13.51
C ASN A 188 -17.12 14.76 12.06
N LEU A 189 -16.46 14.01 11.19
CA LEU A 189 -16.36 14.34 9.77
C LEU A 189 -17.69 14.03 9.05
N PRO A 190 -18.24 14.95 8.28
CA PRO A 190 -19.40 14.65 7.43
C PRO A 190 -19.16 13.46 6.52
N LYS A 191 -20.21 12.69 6.24
CA LYS A 191 -20.14 11.56 5.30
C LYS A 191 -19.90 12.05 3.88
N GLY A 192 -19.13 11.31 3.11
CA GLY A 192 -18.87 11.61 1.70
C GLY A 192 -17.40 11.49 1.35
N ARG A 193 -17.12 11.57 0.07
CA ARG A 193 -15.74 11.66 -0.41
C ARG A 193 -15.31 13.11 -0.37
N PHE A 194 -14.10 13.37 0.11
CA PHE A 194 -13.61 14.73 0.21
C PHE A 194 -12.20 14.89 -0.33
N VAL A 195 -11.88 16.12 -0.69
CA VAL A 195 -10.54 16.60 -1.03
C VAL A 195 -10.26 17.88 -0.25
N PHE A 196 -9.01 18.11 0.11
CA PHE A 196 -8.57 19.39 0.69
C PHE A 196 -8.43 20.45 -0.38
N THR A 197 -8.76 21.69 -0.06
CA THR A 197 -8.28 22.83 -0.84
C THR A 197 -6.76 22.98 -0.71
N PRO A 198 -6.05 23.50 -1.73
CA PRO A 198 -4.58 23.68 -1.67
C PRO A 198 -4.05 24.48 -0.48
N ASP A 199 -4.84 25.40 0.06
CA ASP A 199 -4.51 26.18 1.26
C ASP A 199 -4.79 25.46 2.58
N GLU A 200 -5.41 24.27 2.51
CA GLU A 200 -5.80 23.42 3.66
C GLU A 200 -6.84 24.04 4.61
N SER A 201 -7.57 25.05 4.15
CA SER A 201 -8.60 25.70 4.97
C SER A 201 -9.95 25.00 4.93
N THR A 202 -10.20 24.25 3.86
CA THR A 202 -11.53 23.75 3.52
C THR A 202 -11.46 22.32 2.96
N LEU A 203 -12.52 21.56 3.22
CA LEU A 203 -12.78 20.27 2.55
C LEU A 203 -13.91 20.46 1.56
N LEU A 204 -13.72 20.01 0.34
CA LEU A 204 -14.79 19.89 -0.65
C LEU A 204 -15.25 18.44 -0.71
N TYR A 205 -16.53 18.23 -0.57
CA TYR A 205 -17.18 16.94 -0.54
C TYR A 205 -17.98 16.67 -1.81
N THR A 206 -17.98 15.42 -2.24
CA THR A 206 -19.01 14.89 -3.12
C THR A 206 -19.96 14.07 -2.26
N VAL A 207 -21.19 14.51 -2.12
CA VAL A 207 -22.23 13.87 -1.32
C VAL A 207 -23.30 13.35 -2.25
N GLU A 208 -23.63 12.09 -2.11
CA GLU A 208 -24.73 11.45 -2.84
C GLU A 208 -26.02 11.59 -2.03
N GLU A 209 -27.01 12.23 -2.62
CA GLU A 209 -28.36 12.33 -2.09
C GLU A 209 -29.25 11.28 -2.74
N GLU A 210 -29.80 10.39 -1.93
CA GLU A 210 -30.73 9.37 -2.40
C GLU A 210 -32.01 10.02 -2.94
N GLY A 211 -32.43 9.58 -4.11
CA GLY A 211 -33.73 9.97 -4.67
C GLY A 211 -34.88 9.40 -3.81
N PRO A 212 -36.06 10.04 -3.81
CA PRO A 212 -37.21 9.50 -3.11
C PRO A 212 -37.58 8.13 -3.67
N LYS A 213 -37.79 7.16 -2.77
CA LYS A 213 -38.26 5.81 -3.14
C LYS A 213 -39.72 5.89 -3.55
N GLU A 214 -39.99 5.56 -4.79
CA GLU A 214 -41.33 5.48 -5.31
C GLU A 214 -42.00 4.15 -4.97
N GLY A 215 -43.34 4.13 -4.91
CA GLY A 215 -44.10 2.88 -4.72
C GLY A 215 -43.89 1.92 -5.90
N THR A 216 -44.15 0.63 -5.66
CA THR A 216 -43.87 -0.44 -6.60
C THR A 216 -44.63 -0.40 -7.92
N ASP A 217 -45.73 0.38 -8.00
CA ASP A 217 -46.69 0.32 -9.08
C ASP A 217 -46.64 1.50 -10.09
N LEU A 218 -45.91 2.57 -9.71
CA LEU A 218 -45.77 3.77 -10.54
C LEU A 218 -44.31 4.21 -10.59
N ILE A 219 -43.84 4.45 -11.82
CA ILE A 219 -42.51 5.00 -12.07
C ILE A 219 -42.69 6.43 -12.59
N ARG A 220 -42.11 7.39 -11.87
CA ARG A 220 -42.13 8.78 -12.28
C ARG A 220 -41.14 9.03 -13.41
N VAL A 221 -41.58 9.53 -14.52
CA VAL A 221 -40.73 9.98 -15.62
C VAL A 221 -40.47 11.47 -15.41
N LEU A 222 -39.24 11.84 -15.06
CA LEU A 222 -38.82 13.23 -14.84
C LEU A 222 -38.60 13.95 -16.18
N GLU A 223 -38.00 13.26 -17.13
CA GLU A 223 -37.73 13.71 -18.46
C GLU A 223 -38.11 12.63 -19.50
N PRO A 224 -38.89 12.94 -20.53
CA PRO A 224 -39.29 11.93 -21.55
C PRO A 224 -38.11 11.31 -22.32
N ALA A 225 -37.00 12.02 -22.41
CA ALA A 225 -35.76 11.55 -23.06
C ALA A 225 -34.89 10.64 -22.18
N ASP A 226 -35.20 10.54 -20.91
CA ASP A 226 -34.45 9.68 -19.97
C ASP A 226 -34.73 8.20 -20.24
N ARG A 227 -33.69 7.41 -20.46
CA ARG A 227 -33.84 5.97 -20.68
C ARG A 227 -34.14 5.20 -19.38
N ILE A 228 -33.79 5.77 -18.24
CA ILE A 228 -34.04 5.18 -16.92
C ILE A 228 -35.03 6.08 -16.20
N PRO A 229 -36.30 5.71 -16.13
CA PRO A 229 -37.32 6.50 -15.42
C PRO A 229 -37.11 6.45 -13.91
N GLY A 230 -37.73 7.38 -13.20
CA GLY A 230 -37.72 7.49 -11.76
C GLY A 230 -36.72 8.51 -11.21
N PHE A 231 -36.79 8.75 -9.90
CA PHE A 231 -35.81 9.55 -9.20
C PHE A 231 -34.52 8.77 -9.04
N ARG A 232 -33.42 9.44 -9.30
CA ARG A 232 -32.09 8.90 -9.13
C ARG A 232 -31.38 9.58 -7.99
N ASP A 233 -30.42 8.85 -7.45
CA ASP A 233 -29.44 9.45 -6.57
C ASP A 233 -28.66 10.51 -7.34
N ARG A 234 -28.35 11.61 -6.68
CA ARG A 234 -27.65 12.76 -7.26
C ARG A 234 -26.43 13.08 -6.42
N SER A 235 -25.34 13.36 -7.08
CA SER A 235 -24.12 13.81 -6.43
C SER A 235 -24.02 15.32 -6.45
N PHE A 236 -23.88 15.93 -5.27
CA PHE A 236 -23.70 17.36 -5.10
C PHE A 236 -22.40 17.69 -4.42
N ILE A 237 -21.87 18.89 -4.69
CA ILE A 237 -20.66 19.40 -4.08
C ILE A 237 -21.03 20.21 -2.84
N TRP A 238 -20.39 19.87 -1.72
CA TRP A 238 -20.52 20.54 -0.44
C TRP A 238 -19.18 21.06 0.01
N ARG A 239 -19.17 22.08 0.86
CA ARG A 239 -18.00 22.67 1.47
C ARG A 239 -18.06 22.50 2.99
N TYR A 240 -16.92 22.14 3.60
CA TYR A 240 -16.74 22.13 5.04
C TYR A 240 -15.55 23.02 5.41
N ASP A 241 -15.78 24.10 6.11
CA ASP A 241 -14.75 25.02 6.61
C ASP A 241 -14.11 24.46 7.87
N LEU A 242 -12.79 24.21 7.85
CA LEU A 242 -12.07 23.57 8.95
C LEU A 242 -11.95 24.44 10.19
N LYS A 243 -12.04 25.76 10.04
CA LYS A 243 -11.92 26.70 11.17
C LYS A 243 -13.25 26.90 11.90
N THR A 244 -14.33 27.01 11.16
CA THR A 244 -15.66 27.33 11.70
C THR A 244 -16.54 26.11 11.88
N GLY A 245 -16.25 25.00 11.20
CA GLY A 245 -17.11 23.81 11.14
C GLY A 245 -18.36 24.02 10.27
N LEU A 246 -18.44 25.12 9.52
CA LEU A 246 -19.56 25.38 8.63
C LEU A 246 -19.59 24.36 7.49
N TYR A 247 -20.71 23.67 7.33
CA TYR A 247 -20.96 22.70 6.28
C TYR A 247 -22.12 23.17 5.42
N GLU A 248 -21.86 23.45 4.16
CA GLU A 248 -22.83 24.03 3.23
C GLU A 248 -22.78 23.42 1.84
N GLN A 249 -23.93 23.36 1.19
CA GLN A 249 -24.06 22.88 -0.18
C GLN A 249 -23.67 23.98 -1.17
N LEU A 250 -22.89 23.63 -2.19
CA LEU A 250 -22.44 24.56 -3.22
C LEU A 250 -23.16 24.37 -4.56
N THR A 251 -23.59 23.16 -4.88
CA THR A 251 -24.28 22.85 -6.15
C THR A 251 -25.66 22.29 -5.87
N PHE A 252 -26.61 22.64 -6.74
CA PHE A 252 -28.02 22.33 -6.59
C PHE A 252 -28.62 21.95 -7.95
N GLY A 253 -29.83 21.40 -7.96
CA GLY A 253 -30.59 21.14 -9.19
C GLY A 253 -30.84 19.67 -9.46
N HIS A 254 -30.95 19.32 -10.74
CA HIS A 254 -31.36 17.98 -11.17
C HIS A 254 -30.25 17.17 -11.80
N THR A 255 -29.03 17.72 -11.86
CA THR A 255 -27.87 17.11 -12.49
C THR A 255 -26.82 16.72 -11.46
N ASP A 256 -26.13 15.62 -11.73
CA ASP A 256 -24.96 15.25 -10.95
C ASP A 256 -23.84 16.29 -11.11
N THR A 257 -23.11 16.52 -10.06
CA THR A 257 -21.93 17.40 -10.07
C THR A 257 -20.71 16.71 -9.50
N TYR A 258 -19.56 16.86 -10.19
CA TYR A 258 -18.31 16.19 -9.86
C TYR A 258 -17.16 17.18 -9.81
N ILE A 259 -16.37 17.10 -8.74
CA ILE A 259 -15.15 17.92 -8.57
C ILE A 259 -14.09 17.43 -9.56
N ASN A 260 -13.61 18.33 -10.42
CA ASN A 260 -12.55 18.04 -11.38
C ASN A 260 -11.20 18.60 -10.89
N ASP A 261 -11.18 19.90 -10.49
CA ASP A 261 -9.95 20.55 -10.05
C ASP A 261 -10.25 21.74 -9.13
N ILE A 262 -9.25 22.18 -8.38
CA ILE A 262 -9.31 23.34 -7.51
C ILE A 262 -8.12 24.23 -7.85
N SER A 263 -8.36 25.54 -8.03
CA SER A 263 -7.28 26.48 -8.32
C SER A 263 -6.25 26.52 -7.18
N ALA A 264 -4.97 26.77 -7.52
CA ALA A 264 -3.88 26.77 -6.57
C ALA A 264 -4.04 27.81 -5.44
N ASP A 265 -4.79 28.89 -5.69
CA ASP A 265 -5.15 29.91 -4.71
C ASP A 265 -6.41 29.56 -3.89
N SER A 266 -6.99 28.36 -4.12
CA SER A 266 -8.20 27.83 -3.44
C SER A 266 -9.48 28.68 -3.64
N ARG A 267 -9.49 29.57 -4.65
CA ARG A 267 -10.60 30.50 -4.89
C ARG A 267 -11.63 30.00 -5.90
N TYR A 268 -11.24 29.08 -6.77
CA TYR A 268 -12.07 28.58 -7.85
C TYR A 268 -12.13 27.07 -7.82
N LEU A 269 -13.33 26.54 -8.06
CA LEU A 269 -13.61 25.13 -8.22
C LEU A 269 -14.04 24.88 -9.66
N LEU A 270 -13.32 23.98 -10.34
CA LEU A 270 -13.75 23.43 -11.62
C LEU A 270 -14.55 22.15 -11.36
N PHE A 271 -15.77 22.11 -11.85
CA PHE A 271 -16.62 20.93 -11.75
C PHE A 271 -17.32 20.62 -13.06
N SER A 272 -17.73 19.39 -13.24
CA SER A 272 -18.55 18.95 -14.35
C SER A 272 -19.96 18.62 -13.87
N THR A 273 -20.92 18.74 -14.76
CA THR A 273 -22.29 18.31 -14.55
C THR A 273 -22.66 17.27 -15.60
N SER A 274 -23.53 16.33 -15.24
CA SER A 274 -24.09 15.36 -16.17
C SER A 274 -25.57 15.66 -16.39
N ASP A 275 -25.88 16.12 -17.57
CA ASP A 275 -27.26 16.59 -17.94
C ASP A 275 -28.16 15.42 -18.33
N ARG A 276 -27.59 14.34 -18.84
CA ARG A 276 -28.33 13.17 -19.32
C ARG A 276 -27.60 11.87 -19.09
N VAL A 277 -28.40 10.85 -18.77
CA VAL A 277 -27.90 9.45 -18.79
C VAL A 277 -28.46 8.83 -20.08
N TYR A 278 -27.58 8.58 -21.01
CA TYR A 278 -27.88 7.86 -22.23
C TYR A 278 -27.74 6.35 -22.09
#